data_fda1802aa00c503e6d0b3640dabb86c6
#
_entry.id   fda1802aa00c503e6d0b3640dabb86c6
#
_cell.length_a   1.000
_cell.length_b   1.000
_cell.length_c   1.000
_cell.angle_alpha   90.00
_cell.angle_beta   90.00
_cell.angle_gamma   90.00
#
_symmetry.space_group_name_H-M   'P 1'
#
loop_
_entity.id
_entity.type
_entity.pdbx_description
1 polymer ?
#
loop_
_entity_poly.entity_id
_entity_poly.type
_entity_poly.pdbx_seq_one_letter_code
_entity_poly.pdbx_strand_id
1 'polypeptide(L)'
;MKKIFRHPACLAAFAALACLGWSCDDQPEELPWFLDVNLKFSARVTPQPGQEVKCYLYYKEVKGSEFTALTPDMEVGAVLTEKDIAERLRLTFDPVPREAETVYVSSWVDIDGDGTLNKGDLAAFYGNCRFEDVASGAASPTNAGGDYAINLNHMLIYGDELVARDATDIEGNVYKTVVIGGQVWFRENLRTTRFANGDAIPTGFDDTAWMNLSTPGYAQAPGTKLEEDGLHYNWYAASDARGLCPEGWTVPTEADWETLEVTIGMDAATAAKDGWRHTAYEGEKLKSKERGFGGSDEFGFSVLPSGERMKDNGTFNNVTNYAYIWTVTINPKNAMQAYRRIFRSNYRNLNKQPIKFTAGCNVRCIKVLDE
;
A
#
# COMPACT_ATOMS: atom_id res chain seq x y z
N MET A 1 31.42 -6.67 15.85
CA MET A 1 31.89 -5.43 16.49
C MET A 1 30.69 -4.52 16.64
N LYS A 2 30.14 -4.42 17.84
CA LYS A 2 28.98 -3.56 18.14
C LYS A 2 29.44 -2.10 18.21
N LYS A 3 29.03 -1.24 17.30
CA LYS A 3 29.23 0.20 17.42
C LYS A 3 28.14 0.77 18.32
N ILE A 4 28.54 1.18 19.51
CA ILE A 4 27.70 1.96 20.43
C ILE A 4 27.74 3.40 19.97
N PHE A 5 26.63 3.94 19.48
CA PHE A 5 26.51 5.38 19.19
C PHE A 5 26.18 6.14 20.47
N ARG A 6 27.06 7.06 20.82
CA ARG A 6 26.88 7.95 21.98
C ARG A 6 26.20 9.24 21.53
N HIS A 7 25.11 9.59 22.15
CA HIS A 7 24.51 10.92 22.06
C HIS A 7 25.39 11.91 22.84
N PRO A 8 25.69 13.11 22.33
CA PRO A 8 26.63 14.03 22.97
C PRO A 8 26.12 14.75 24.25
N ALA A 9 24.91 14.48 24.71
CA ALA A 9 24.31 15.18 25.85
C ALA A 9 24.48 14.51 27.23
N CYS A 10 25.11 13.33 27.33
CA CYS A 10 25.27 12.61 28.60
C CYS A 10 26.71 12.52 29.12
N LEU A 11 27.58 13.46 28.82
CA LEU A 11 29.00 13.43 29.20
C LEU A 11 29.37 14.41 30.33
N ALA A 12 28.47 14.70 31.25
CA ALA A 12 28.76 15.64 32.38
C ALA A 12 28.27 15.17 33.74
N ALA A 13 28.31 13.89 34.09
CA ALA A 13 28.01 13.46 35.45
C ALA A 13 28.64 12.10 35.86
N PHE A 14 29.92 11.89 35.59
CA PHE A 14 30.65 10.75 36.18
C PHE A 14 32.02 11.22 36.67
N ALA A 15 32.04 11.91 37.82
CA ALA A 15 33.21 11.96 38.68
C ALA A 15 32.75 12.25 40.13
N ALA A 16 33.10 11.32 40.99
CA ALA A 16 32.98 11.30 42.44
C ALA A 16 31.69 10.69 43.02
N LEU A 17 31.78 9.39 43.38
CA LEU A 17 31.67 8.93 44.76
C LEU A 17 32.18 7.49 44.87
N ALA A 18 33.30 7.31 45.52
CA ALA A 18 33.81 6.02 45.93
C ALA A 18 33.23 5.63 47.30
N CYS A 19 32.94 4.34 47.46
CA CYS A 19 32.81 3.62 48.72
C CYS A 19 31.60 3.91 49.61
N LEU A 20 30.55 3.09 49.41
CA LEU A 20 29.85 2.42 50.51
C LEU A 20 29.11 1.23 49.91
N GLY A 21 29.28 0.06 50.50
CA GLY A 21 28.83 -1.23 49.94
C GLY A 21 27.33 -1.27 49.72
N TRP A 22 26.98 -1.48 48.47
CA TRP A 22 25.63 -1.88 48.05
C TRP A 22 25.72 -3.20 47.30
N SER A 23 24.81 -4.06 47.62
CA SER A 23 24.54 -5.33 46.97
C SER A 23 24.36 -5.09 45.47
N CYS A 24 25.19 -5.75 44.66
CA CYS A 24 25.01 -5.80 43.19
C CYS A 24 23.79 -6.66 42.86
N ASP A 25 22.63 -6.07 42.86
CA ASP A 25 21.42 -6.65 42.30
C ASP A 25 20.65 -5.65 41.42
N ASP A 26 21.34 -4.57 41.04
CA ASP A 26 20.80 -3.64 40.03
C ASP A 26 21.07 -4.22 38.65
N GLN A 27 20.10 -4.95 38.12
CA GLN A 27 19.97 -5.11 36.65
C GLN A 27 19.96 -3.71 36.10
N PRO A 28 20.77 -3.39 35.06
CA PRO A 28 20.71 -2.08 34.44
C PRO A 28 19.26 -1.84 33.96
N GLU A 29 18.61 -0.79 34.45
CA GLU A 29 17.31 -0.38 33.93
C GLU A 29 17.43 -0.28 32.42
N GLU A 30 16.73 -1.17 31.74
CA GLU A 30 16.69 -1.12 30.28
C GLU A 30 16.02 0.18 29.88
N LEU A 31 16.74 1.02 29.12
CA LEU A 31 16.21 2.28 28.64
C LEU A 31 14.95 2.05 27.79
N PRO A 32 13.92 2.88 27.98
CA PRO A 32 12.72 2.80 27.14
C PRO A 32 13.08 2.99 25.66
N TRP A 33 12.20 2.52 24.80
CA TRP A 33 12.35 2.71 23.37
C TRP A 33 11.82 4.09 22.95
N PHE A 34 12.23 4.55 21.79
CA PHE A 34 11.62 5.67 21.11
C PHE A 34 11.26 5.27 19.68
N LEU A 35 10.27 5.93 19.11
CA LEU A 35 9.85 5.72 17.74
C LEU A 35 9.76 7.05 16.99
N ASP A 36 10.57 7.21 15.97
CA ASP A 36 10.47 8.34 15.06
C ASP A 36 9.42 8.06 13.98
N VAL A 37 8.56 9.02 13.77
CA VAL A 37 7.59 9.02 12.67
C VAL A 37 7.92 10.17 11.73
N ASN A 38 8.28 9.83 10.51
CA ASN A 38 8.57 10.78 9.46
C ASN A 38 7.31 10.97 8.60
N LEU A 39 6.79 12.18 8.56
CA LEU A 39 5.58 12.52 7.82
C LEU A 39 5.95 13.25 6.52
N LYS A 40 5.36 12.80 5.42
CA LYS A 40 5.46 13.44 4.12
C LYS A 40 4.05 13.69 3.59
N PHE A 41 3.84 14.86 2.98
CA PHE A 41 2.52 15.23 2.50
C PHE A 41 2.33 14.90 1.03
N SER A 42 1.09 14.55 0.66
CA SER A 42 0.71 14.22 -0.70
C SER A 42 0.80 15.43 -1.62
N ALA A 43 1.16 15.21 -2.89
CA ALA A 43 1.13 16.25 -3.90
C ALA A 43 -0.30 16.66 -4.32
N ARG A 44 -1.31 15.86 -3.98
CA ARG A 44 -2.73 16.17 -4.34
C ARG A 44 -3.31 17.28 -3.47
N VAL A 45 -3.06 17.21 -2.17
CA VAL A 45 -3.45 18.26 -1.23
C VAL A 45 -2.27 18.57 -0.34
N THR A 46 -1.83 19.80 -0.36
CA THR A 46 -0.72 20.28 0.47
C THR A 46 -1.30 21.07 1.65
N PRO A 47 -1.02 20.67 2.89
CA PRO A 47 -1.45 21.46 4.04
C PRO A 47 -0.83 22.87 3.99
N GLN A 48 -1.41 23.79 4.73
CA GLN A 48 -0.90 25.14 4.84
C GLN A 48 -0.05 25.29 6.10
N PRO A 49 0.96 26.17 6.11
CA PRO A 49 1.67 26.53 7.32
C PRO A 49 0.69 27.04 8.38
N GLY A 50 0.87 26.59 9.61
CA GLY A 50 -0.01 26.92 10.74
C GLY A 50 -1.09 25.89 11.04
N GLN A 51 -1.35 24.92 10.15
CA GLN A 51 -2.25 23.78 10.45
C GLN A 51 -1.57 22.80 11.40
N GLU A 52 -2.37 22.14 12.22
CA GLU A 52 -1.90 21.16 13.19
C GLU A 52 -1.88 19.76 12.58
N VAL A 53 -0.78 19.04 12.76
CA VAL A 53 -0.69 17.62 12.50
C VAL A 53 -0.66 16.85 13.81
N LYS A 54 -1.45 15.79 13.91
CA LYS A 54 -1.46 14.85 15.03
C LYS A 54 -0.99 13.50 14.57
N CYS A 55 -0.24 12.81 15.42
CA CYS A 55 0.22 11.46 15.20
C CYS A 55 -0.10 10.64 16.44
N TYR A 56 -0.70 9.48 16.23
CA TYR A 56 -1.20 8.59 17.25
C TYR A 56 -0.49 7.24 17.19
N LEU A 57 -0.17 6.70 18.35
CA LEU A 57 0.38 5.37 18.51
C LEU A 57 -0.58 4.52 19.33
N TYR A 58 -0.78 3.27 18.88
CA TYR A 58 -1.66 2.29 19.53
C TYR A 58 -0.91 0.98 19.72
N TYR A 59 -1.15 0.31 20.83
CA TYR A 59 -0.65 -1.05 21.10
C TYR A 59 -1.64 -2.14 20.68
N LYS A 60 -2.79 -1.74 20.13
CA LYS A 60 -3.83 -2.62 19.59
C LYS A 60 -4.02 -2.37 18.11
N GLU A 61 -4.41 -3.40 17.38
CA GLU A 61 -4.70 -3.28 15.96
C GLU A 61 -5.75 -2.20 15.69
N VAL A 62 -5.42 -1.29 14.79
CA VAL A 62 -6.29 -0.22 14.30
C VAL A 62 -6.47 -0.41 12.79
N LYS A 63 -7.71 -0.45 12.33
CA LYS A 63 -8.05 -0.68 10.92
C LYS A 63 -8.59 0.59 10.27
N GLY A 64 -7.93 1.04 9.22
CA GLY A 64 -8.38 2.18 8.43
C GLY A 64 -8.58 3.44 9.27
N SER A 65 -9.73 4.09 9.13
CA SER A 65 -10.08 5.31 9.85
C SER A 65 -10.62 5.09 11.28
N GLU A 66 -10.61 3.85 11.79
CA GLU A 66 -11.06 3.55 13.16
C GLU A 66 -10.27 4.30 14.23
N PHE A 67 -9.07 4.78 13.90
CA PHE A 67 -8.22 5.52 14.84
C PHE A 67 -8.89 6.79 15.40
N THR A 68 -9.86 7.39 14.70
CA THR A 68 -10.60 8.55 15.20
C THR A 68 -11.58 8.20 16.32
N ALA A 69 -12.03 6.94 16.38
CA ALA A 69 -12.95 6.44 17.42
C ALA A 69 -12.23 5.80 18.61
N LEU A 70 -10.91 5.61 18.52
CA LEU A 70 -10.10 4.95 19.54
C LEU A 70 -9.27 5.98 20.32
N THR A 71 -9.15 5.75 21.61
CA THR A 71 -8.18 6.52 22.42
C THR A 71 -6.78 6.00 22.13
N PRO A 72 -5.86 6.84 21.64
CA PRO A 72 -4.49 6.43 21.43
C PRO A 72 -3.76 6.16 22.75
N ASP A 73 -2.81 5.24 22.73
CA ASP A 73 -1.92 5.00 23.86
C ASP A 73 -0.91 6.14 24.02
N MET A 74 -0.50 6.75 22.88
CA MET A 74 0.36 7.94 22.87
C MET A 74 -0.05 8.88 21.73
N GLU A 75 0.13 10.18 21.95
CA GLU A 75 -0.09 11.24 20.97
C GLU A 75 1.11 12.18 20.92
N VAL A 76 1.50 12.57 19.72
CA VAL A 76 2.46 13.63 19.45
C VAL A 76 1.93 14.49 18.30
N GLY A 77 2.27 15.77 18.27
CA GLY A 77 1.83 16.66 17.21
C GLY A 77 2.75 17.85 17.02
N ALA A 78 2.50 18.59 15.97
CA ALA A 78 3.20 19.84 15.68
C ALA A 78 2.34 20.77 14.84
N VAL A 79 2.62 22.06 14.92
CA VAL A 79 2.11 23.06 13.98
C VAL A 79 3.05 23.09 12.78
N LEU A 80 2.51 22.88 11.59
CA LEU A 80 3.29 22.75 10.36
C LEU A 80 3.94 24.10 9.96
N THR A 81 5.20 24.01 9.56
CA THR A 81 5.92 25.12 8.91
C THR A 81 6.06 24.86 7.40
N GLU A 82 6.42 25.88 6.62
CA GLU A 82 6.72 25.72 5.20
C GLU A 82 7.79 24.65 4.95
N LYS A 83 8.78 24.57 5.82
CA LYS A 83 9.86 23.59 5.72
C LYS A 83 9.36 22.16 5.95
N ASP A 84 8.51 21.94 6.96
CA ASP A 84 7.94 20.63 7.26
C ASP A 84 7.10 20.11 6.10
N ILE A 85 6.37 21.00 5.44
CA ILE A 85 5.54 20.67 4.28
C ILE A 85 6.39 20.33 3.06
N ALA A 86 7.44 21.10 2.80
CA ALA A 86 8.29 20.94 1.62
C ALA A 86 9.25 19.73 1.72
N GLU A 87 9.73 19.43 2.89
CA GLU A 87 10.76 18.40 3.10
C GLU A 87 10.15 17.14 3.74
N ARG A 88 10.11 17.15 5.07
CA ARG A 88 9.63 16.06 5.93
C ARG A 88 9.53 16.55 7.38
N LEU A 89 8.41 16.34 8.02
CA LEU A 89 8.27 16.51 9.46
C LEU A 89 8.68 15.23 10.18
N ARG A 90 9.46 15.34 11.24
CA ARG A 90 9.79 14.26 12.15
C ARG A 90 9.12 14.49 13.48
N LEU A 91 8.33 13.52 13.92
CA LEU A 91 7.75 13.45 15.26
C LEU A 91 8.33 12.23 15.98
N THR A 92 8.49 12.32 17.31
CA THR A 92 9.07 11.23 18.09
C THR A 92 8.15 10.88 19.25
N PHE A 93 7.78 9.60 19.35
CA PHE A 93 7.20 9.05 20.56
C PHE A 93 8.34 8.61 21.50
N ASP A 94 8.39 9.21 22.69
CA ASP A 94 9.44 8.93 23.68
C ASP A 94 8.92 9.26 25.09
N PRO A 95 8.93 8.33 26.04
CA PRO A 95 9.37 6.93 25.91
C PRO A 95 8.26 6.01 25.39
N VAL A 96 8.62 4.98 24.64
CA VAL A 96 7.69 3.89 24.30
C VAL A 96 8.01 2.69 25.20
N PRO A 97 7.01 2.09 25.89
CA PRO A 97 7.21 0.94 26.74
C PRO A 97 7.79 -0.25 25.98
N ARG A 98 8.77 -0.94 26.55
CA ARG A 98 9.39 -2.10 25.91
C ARG A 98 8.47 -3.31 25.79
N GLU A 99 7.40 -3.34 26.58
CA GLU A 99 6.36 -4.36 26.55
C GLU A 99 5.46 -4.25 25.32
N ALA A 100 5.55 -3.15 24.60
CA ALA A 100 4.82 -2.97 23.35
C ALA A 100 5.46 -3.80 22.24
N GLU A 101 5.04 -5.05 22.10
CA GLU A 101 5.58 -5.95 21.06
C GLU A 101 5.23 -5.47 19.64
N THR A 102 4.11 -4.78 19.48
CA THR A 102 3.59 -4.32 18.20
C THR A 102 2.95 -2.96 18.35
N VAL A 103 3.20 -2.07 17.39
CA VAL A 103 2.59 -0.75 17.33
C VAL A 103 1.89 -0.50 16.01
N TYR A 104 0.85 0.31 16.10
CA TYR A 104 0.10 0.83 14.96
C TYR A 104 0.18 2.35 15.04
N VAL A 105 0.49 2.99 13.92
CA VAL A 105 0.67 4.43 13.88
C VAL A 105 -0.27 5.02 12.85
N SER A 106 -0.95 6.08 13.21
CA SER A 106 -1.74 6.89 12.30
C SER A 106 -1.44 8.37 12.50
N SER A 107 -1.71 9.16 11.48
CA SER A 107 -1.52 10.61 11.54
C SER A 107 -2.58 11.30 10.69
N TRP A 108 -3.00 12.48 11.10
CA TRP A 108 -3.90 13.31 10.33
C TRP A 108 -3.62 14.80 10.51
N VAL A 109 -4.02 15.57 9.49
CA VAL A 109 -3.99 17.03 9.51
C VAL A 109 -5.42 17.50 9.32
N ASP A 110 -5.90 18.28 10.26
CA ASP A 110 -7.18 18.97 10.21
C ASP A 110 -7.05 20.15 9.23
N ILE A 111 -7.61 19.98 8.04
CA ILE A 111 -7.48 20.97 6.95
C ILE A 111 -8.49 22.09 7.11
N ASP A 112 -9.71 21.78 7.55
CA ASP A 112 -10.79 22.74 7.70
C ASP A 112 -10.89 23.35 9.11
N GLY A 113 -10.15 22.81 10.09
CA GLY A 113 -10.05 23.33 11.44
C GLY A 113 -11.25 23.02 12.33
N ASP A 114 -12.03 21.98 11.97
CA ASP A 114 -13.24 21.60 12.73
C ASP A 114 -12.93 20.64 13.90
N GLY A 115 -11.71 20.12 13.99
CA GLY A 115 -11.24 19.21 15.04
C GLY A 115 -11.72 17.77 14.87
N THR A 116 -12.31 17.43 13.71
CA THR A 116 -12.87 16.12 13.41
C THR A 116 -12.30 15.61 12.11
N LEU A 117 -11.82 14.35 12.07
CA LEU A 117 -11.39 13.75 10.83
C LEU A 117 -12.58 13.54 9.89
N ASN A 118 -12.58 14.24 8.77
CA ASN A 118 -13.66 14.22 7.79
C ASN A 118 -13.17 14.39 6.35
N LYS A 119 -14.11 14.58 5.40
CA LYS A 119 -13.79 14.82 3.99
C LYS A 119 -13.00 16.11 3.84
N GLY A 120 -11.84 16.01 3.21
CA GLY A 120 -10.93 17.12 2.96
C GLY A 120 -9.67 17.08 3.81
N ASP A 121 -9.69 16.36 4.93
CA ASP A 121 -8.52 16.18 5.78
C ASP A 121 -7.47 15.28 5.15
N LEU A 122 -6.24 15.40 5.60
CA LEU A 122 -5.17 14.50 5.22
C LEU A 122 -4.95 13.46 6.29
N ALA A 123 -4.84 12.19 5.90
CA ALA A 123 -4.47 11.14 6.83
C ALA A 123 -3.50 10.14 6.24
N ALA A 124 -2.81 9.46 7.13
CA ALA A 124 -1.97 8.32 6.82
C ALA A 124 -2.09 7.27 7.92
N PHE A 125 -2.06 6.00 7.51
CA PHE A 125 -2.15 4.87 8.41
C PHE A 125 -0.95 3.96 8.19
N TYR A 126 -0.36 3.52 9.28
CA TYR A 126 0.66 2.51 9.27
C TYR A 126 0.18 1.31 10.09
N GLY A 127 0.08 0.17 9.43
CA GLY A 127 -0.34 -1.08 10.06
C GLY A 127 0.75 -1.68 10.95
N ASN A 128 0.57 -2.91 11.27
CA ASN A 128 1.36 -3.72 12.19
C ASN A 128 2.88 -3.57 12.03
N CYS A 129 3.54 -3.07 13.06
CA CYS A 129 4.99 -2.95 13.14
C CYS A 129 5.49 -3.49 14.49
N ARG A 130 6.32 -4.52 14.46
CA ARG A 130 6.98 -5.04 15.67
C ARG A 130 8.21 -4.18 15.97
N PHE A 131 8.39 -3.78 17.22
CA PHE A 131 9.56 -2.97 17.61
C PHE A 131 10.89 -3.64 17.31
N GLU A 132 11.01 -4.94 17.56
CA GLU A 132 12.21 -5.71 17.25
C GLU A 132 12.56 -5.64 15.76
N ASP A 133 11.55 -5.69 14.90
CA ASP A 133 11.69 -5.64 13.47
C ASP A 133 12.07 -4.21 13.00
N VAL A 134 11.52 -3.18 13.62
CA VAL A 134 11.93 -1.79 13.38
C VAL A 134 13.37 -1.56 13.85
N ALA A 135 13.71 -2.03 15.04
CA ALA A 135 15.06 -1.92 15.59
C ALA A 135 16.12 -2.67 14.77
N SER A 136 15.76 -3.81 14.20
CA SER A 136 16.64 -4.60 13.34
C SER A 136 16.68 -4.10 11.88
N GLY A 137 15.79 -3.19 11.49
CA GLY A 137 15.60 -2.79 10.11
C GLY A 137 14.89 -3.83 9.26
N ALA A 138 14.40 -4.94 9.86
CA ALA A 138 13.82 -6.05 9.12
C ALA A 138 12.37 -5.80 8.70
N ALA A 139 11.64 -4.97 9.43
CA ALA A 139 10.23 -4.68 9.18
C ALA A 139 9.93 -3.22 8.91
N SER A 140 10.85 -2.48 8.39
CA SER A 140 10.53 -1.14 7.95
C SER A 140 10.07 -1.16 6.50
N PRO A 141 8.81 -1.00 6.20
CA PRO A 141 8.36 -0.74 4.83
C PRO A 141 8.99 0.54 4.26
N THR A 142 9.51 1.37 5.13
CA THR A 142 9.97 2.70 4.78
C THR A 142 11.19 3.09 5.56
N ASN A 143 12.05 2.11 5.87
CA ASN A 143 13.25 2.37 6.63
C ASN A 143 14.12 3.42 5.93
N ALA A 144 14.00 4.67 6.36
CA ALA A 144 14.84 5.76 5.93
C ALA A 144 16.18 5.76 6.69
N GLY A 145 16.80 4.60 6.78
CA GLY A 145 18.20 4.49 7.21
C GLY A 145 18.44 4.79 8.69
N GLY A 146 17.49 4.55 9.56
CA GLY A 146 17.69 4.80 10.98
C GLY A 146 16.86 3.90 11.85
N ASP A 147 17.39 3.62 12.95
CA ASP A 147 16.80 2.89 14.03
C ASP A 147 15.43 3.50 14.40
N TYR A 148 14.39 2.66 14.54
CA TYR A 148 13.08 3.08 15.07
C TYR A 148 12.34 4.18 14.29
N ALA A 149 12.32 4.13 12.96
CA ALA A 149 11.64 5.13 12.15
C ALA A 149 10.55 4.53 11.26
N ILE A 150 9.38 5.17 11.25
CA ILE A 150 8.27 4.90 10.35
C ILE A 150 8.08 6.10 9.43
N ASN A 151 7.78 5.86 8.14
CA ASN A 151 7.42 6.96 7.23
C ASN A 151 5.93 6.86 6.89
N LEU A 152 5.21 7.95 7.02
CA LEU A 152 3.82 8.09 6.65
C LEU A 152 3.66 9.10 5.52
N ASN A 153 2.90 8.74 4.49
CA ASN A 153 2.49 9.66 3.44
C ASN A 153 1.04 10.03 3.67
N HIS A 154 0.78 11.32 3.88
CA HIS A 154 -0.57 11.83 4.07
C HIS A 154 -1.31 11.92 2.75
N MET A 155 -2.55 11.49 2.77
CA MET A 155 -3.45 11.50 1.62
C MET A 155 -4.79 12.11 2.01
N LEU A 156 -5.53 12.58 1.01
CA LEU A 156 -6.85 13.15 1.23
C LEU A 156 -7.81 12.09 1.75
N ILE A 157 -8.58 12.44 2.78
CA ILE A 157 -9.64 11.60 3.33
C ILE A 157 -10.99 12.12 2.86
N TYR A 158 -11.88 11.19 2.47
CA TYR A 158 -13.26 11.47 2.11
C TYR A 158 -14.25 10.77 3.06
N GLY A 159 -13.96 10.82 4.37
CA GLY A 159 -14.83 10.24 5.38
C GLY A 159 -15.11 8.75 5.15
N ASP A 160 -16.38 8.41 5.05
CA ASP A 160 -16.83 7.02 4.83
C ASP A 160 -16.24 6.33 3.58
N GLU A 161 -15.70 7.06 2.63
CA GLU A 161 -15.14 6.52 1.40
C GLU A 161 -13.82 5.77 1.60
N LEU A 162 -13.12 6.07 2.71
CA LEU A 162 -11.93 5.31 3.12
C LEU A 162 -12.26 4.04 3.90
N VAL A 163 -13.54 3.77 4.18
CA VAL A 163 -13.92 2.51 4.82
C VAL A 163 -13.90 1.38 3.81
N ALA A 164 -13.25 0.28 4.16
CA ALA A 164 -13.29 -0.95 3.37
C ALA A 164 -14.71 -1.54 3.45
N ARG A 165 -15.54 -1.21 2.46
CA ARG A 165 -16.87 -1.79 2.28
C ARG A 165 -16.86 -2.70 1.07
N ASP A 166 -17.55 -3.84 1.15
CA ASP A 166 -17.71 -4.74 0.01
C ASP A 166 -18.30 -3.98 -1.17
N ALA A 167 -17.72 -4.19 -2.34
CA ALA A 167 -18.25 -3.65 -3.60
C ALA A 167 -19.05 -4.73 -4.32
N THR A 168 -20.09 -4.33 -5.05
CA THR A 168 -20.92 -5.26 -5.80
C THR A 168 -21.00 -4.80 -7.25
N ASP A 169 -20.75 -5.69 -8.20
CA ASP A 169 -20.91 -5.40 -9.63
C ASP A 169 -22.36 -5.60 -10.10
N ILE A 170 -22.61 -5.27 -11.37
CA ILE A 170 -23.95 -5.34 -11.96
C ILE A 170 -24.52 -6.76 -12.03
N GLU A 171 -23.68 -7.79 -11.94
CA GLU A 171 -24.08 -9.19 -11.91
C GLU A 171 -24.29 -9.72 -10.50
N GLY A 172 -24.07 -8.89 -9.47
CA GLY A 172 -24.21 -9.26 -8.07
C GLY A 172 -22.98 -9.94 -7.47
N ASN A 173 -21.84 -9.96 -8.17
CA ASN A 173 -20.59 -10.44 -7.60
C ASN A 173 -20.12 -9.46 -6.51
N VAL A 174 -19.81 -9.99 -5.33
CA VAL A 174 -19.33 -9.20 -4.18
C VAL A 174 -17.83 -9.31 -4.08
N TYR A 175 -17.15 -8.19 -3.97
CA TYR A 175 -15.70 -8.07 -3.84
C TYR A 175 -15.33 -7.47 -2.50
N LYS A 176 -14.46 -8.15 -1.78
CA LYS A 176 -13.83 -7.59 -0.57
C LYS A 176 -12.91 -6.45 -0.96
N THR A 177 -12.85 -5.44 -0.10
CA THR A 177 -11.97 -4.30 -0.31
C THR A 177 -10.98 -4.13 0.82
N VAL A 178 -9.99 -3.28 0.61
CA VAL A 178 -8.98 -2.92 1.61
C VAL A 178 -8.61 -1.45 1.45
N VAL A 179 -8.41 -0.78 2.57
CA VAL A 179 -7.84 0.57 2.60
C VAL A 179 -6.33 0.47 2.75
N ILE A 180 -5.59 1.10 1.84
CA ILE A 180 -4.13 1.20 1.92
C ILE A 180 -3.75 2.66 1.68
N GLY A 181 -3.28 3.33 2.73
CA GLY A 181 -3.12 4.79 2.71
C GLY A 181 -4.48 5.47 2.48
N GLY A 182 -4.53 6.43 1.57
CA GLY A 182 -5.77 7.11 1.18
C GLY A 182 -6.50 6.45 0.00
N GLN A 183 -6.28 5.18 -0.29
CA GLN A 183 -6.87 4.48 -1.42
C GLN A 183 -7.67 3.27 -0.95
N VAL A 184 -8.81 3.02 -1.59
CA VAL A 184 -9.62 1.81 -1.37
C VAL A 184 -9.52 0.92 -2.60
N TRP A 185 -9.05 -0.30 -2.41
CA TRP A 185 -8.76 -1.26 -3.47
C TRP A 185 -9.57 -2.54 -3.33
N PHE A 186 -9.86 -3.21 -4.44
CA PHE A 186 -10.30 -4.59 -4.39
C PHE A 186 -9.20 -5.50 -3.86
N ARG A 187 -9.54 -6.40 -2.94
CA ARG A 187 -8.67 -7.50 -2.50
C ARG A 187 -8.68 -8.69 -3.45
N GLU A 188 -9.65 -8.73 -4.34
CA GLU A 188 -9.93 -9.82 -5.26
C GLU A 188 -9.78 -9.35 -6.71
N ASN A 189 -9.45 -10.28 -7.58
CA ASN A 189 -9.47 -10.01 -9.00
C ASN A 189 -10.91 -9.91 -9.49
N LEU A 190 -11.16 -8.98 -10.40
CA LEU A 190 -12.47 -8.76 -11.01
C LEU A 190 -12.91 -10.02 -11.79
N ARG A 191 -14.23 -10.36 -11.70
CA ARG A 191 -14.81 -11.54 -12.35
C ARG A 191 -16.10 -11.26 -13.11
N THR A 192 -16.40 -9.98 -13.38
CA THR A 192 -17.59 -9.59 -14.16
C THR A 192 -17.48 -10.01 -15.61
N THR A 193 -18.60 -10.40 -16.19
CA THR A 193 -18.74 -10.70 -17.62
C THR A 193 -19.46 -9.59 -18.37
N ARG A 194 -19.79 -8.49 -17.66
CA ARG A 194 -20.50 -7.32 -18.18
C ARG A 194 -19.79 -6.03 -17.84
N PHE A 195 -19.92 -5.05 -18.69
CA PHE A 195 -19.59 -3.66 -18.37
C PHE A 195 -20.57 -3.07 -17.36
N ALA A 196 -20.21 -1.99 -16.72
CA ALA A 196 -21.04 -1.32 -15.72
C ALA A 196 -22.41 -0.87 -16.25
N ASN A 197 -22.53 -0.62 -17.57
CA ASN A 197 -23.79 -0.30 -18.22
C ASN A 197 -24.68 -1.53 -18.54
N GLY A 198 -24.22 -2.75 -18.22
CA GLY A 198 -24.93 -4.01 -18.45
C GLY A 198 -24.60 -4.71 -19.77
N ASP A 199 -23.86 -4.11 -20.69
CA ASP A 199 -23.45 -4.76 -21.93
C ASP A 199 -22.55 -5.96 -21.68
N ALA A 200 -22.77 -7.05 -22.38
CA ALA A 200 -21.93 -8.23 -22.28
C ALA A 200 -20.53 -8.00 -22.85
N ILE A 201 -19.51 -8.46 -22.17
CA ILE A 201 -18.13 -8.48 -22.66
C ILE A 201 -17.97 -9.77 -23.49
N PRO A 202 -17.47 -9.70 -24.73
CA PRO A 202 -17.25 -10.89 -25.55
C PRO A 202 -16.24 -11.88 -24.96
N THR A 203 -16.48 -13.18 -25.17
CA THR A 203 -15.64 -14.27 -24.72
C THR A 203 -15.68 -15.45 -25.70
N GLY A 204 -15.01 -16.56 -25.38
CA GLY A 204 -15.02 -17.79 -26.20
C GLY A 204 -14.04 -17.73 -27.37
N PHE A 205 -13.10 -16.81 -27.36
CA PHE A 205 -12.06 -16.68 -28.39
C PHE A 205 -11.04 -17.83 -28.27
N ASP A 206 -10.76 -18.50 -29.41
CA ASP A 206 -9.59 -19.36 -29.51
C ASP A 206 -8.28 -18.54 -29.43
N ASP A 207 -7.14 -19.22 -29.41
CA ASP A 207 -5.85 -18.58 -29.25
C ASP A 207 -5.51 -17.61 -30.38
N THR A 208 -5.84 -17.98 -31.63
CA THR A 208 -5.60 -17.14 -32.81
C THR A 208 -6.50 -15.91 -32.83
N ALA A 209 -7.77 -16.08 -32.50
CA ALA A 209 -8.71 -14.98 -32.40
C ALA A 209 -8.31 -14.00 -31.30
N TRP A 210 -7.90 -14.52 -30.13
CA TRP A 210 -7.48 -13.69 -28.99
C TRP A 210 -6.31 -12.75 -29.33
N MET A 211 -5.23 -13.28 -29.90
CA MET A 211 -4.04 -12.49 -30.18
C MET A 211 -4.26 -11.40 -31.23
N ASN A 212 -5.34 -11.50 -32.02
CA ASN A 212 -5.72 -10.53 -33.05
C ASN A 212 -6.87 -9.60 -32.64
N LEU A 213 -7.33 -9.66 -31.37
CA LEU A 213 -8.38 -8.78 -30.90
C LEU A 213 -7.96 -7.32 -30.96
N SER A 214 -8.86 -6.50 -31.47
CA SER A 214 -8.83 -5.03 -31.39
C SER A 214 -10.07 -4.45 -30.67
N THR A 215 -10.81 -5.33 -29.99
CA THR A 215 -12.04 -5.05 -29.26
C THR A 215 -12.00 -5.71 -27.88
N PRO A 216 -12.89 -5.31 -26.97
CA PRO A 216 -12.99 -5.93 -25.64
C PRO A 216 -13.13 -7.43 -25.67
N GLY A 217 -12.47 -8.11 -24.72
CA GLY A 217 -12.62 -9.55 -24.53
C GLY A 217 -12.14 -9.99 -23.15
N TYR A 218 -12.74 -11.07 -22.64
CA TYR A 218 -12.28 -11.74 -21.43
C TYR A 218 -12.13 -13.25 -21.62
N ALA A 219 -11.40 -13.88 -20.71
CA ALA A 219 -11.24 -15.31 -20.64
C ALA A 219 -10.94 -15.77 -19.21
N GLN A 220 -11.23 -17.01 -18.91
CA GLN A 220 -10.83 -17.68 -17.67
C GLN A 220 -9.66 -18.63 -17.95
N ALA A 221 -8.63 -18.60 -17.12
CA ALA A 221 -7.51 -19.53 -17.26
C ALA A 221 -7.94 -20.96 -16.90
N PRO A 222 -7.50 -21.96 -17.66
CA PRO A 222 -7.81 -23.36 -17.35
C PRO A 222 -7.32 -23.76 -15.96
N GLY A 223 -8.17 -24.46 -15.21
CA GLY A 223 -7.85 -24.97 -13.87
C GLY A 223 -7.92 -23.92 -12.75
N THR A 224 -8.31 -22.69 -13.06
CA THR A 224 -8.55 -21.64 -12.06
C THR A 224 -9.99 -21.66 -11.56
N LYS A 225 -10.20 -21.08 -10.37
CA LYS A 225 -11.52 -20.90 -9.77
C LYS A 225 -11.95 -19.45 -9.94
N LEU A 226 -13.12 -19.23 -10.51
CA LEU A 226 -13.63 -17.89 -10.84
C LEU A 226 -13.65 -16.96 -9.62
N GLU A 227 -14.12 -17.44 -8.47
CA GLU A 227 -14.28 -16.67 -7.25
C GLU A 227 -12.95 -16.26 -6.61
N GLU A 228 -11.88 -17.05 -6.84
CA GLU A 228 -10.57 -16.81 -6.25
C GLU A 228 -9.61 -16.11 -7.22
N ASP A 229 -9.58 -16.58 -8.47
CA ASP A 229 -8.59 -16.16 -9.46
C ASP A 229 -9.10 -15.04 -10.36
N GLY A 230 -10.41 -14.84 -10.45
CA GLY A 230 -11.06 -13.87 -11.33
C GLY A 230 -10.89 -14.18 -12.81
N LEU A 231 -11.13 -13.18 -13.65
CA LEU A 231 -11.03 -13.27 -15.11
C LEU A 231 -9.82 -12.47 -15.63
N HIS A 232 -9.39 -12.86 -16.82
CA HIS A 232 -8.36 -12.18 -17.58
C HIS A 232 -9.02 -11.36 -18.68
N TYR A 233 -8.79 -10.05 -18.64
CA TYR A 233 -9.33 -9.08 -19.61
C TYR A 233 -8.20 -8.61 -20.51
N ASN A 234 -8.47 -8.39 -21.80
CA ASN A 234 -7.57 -7.61 -22.62
C ASN A 234 -7.67 -6.12 -22.25
N TRP A 235 -6.70 -5.30 -22.69
CA TRP A 235 -6.70 -3.89 -22.32
C TRP A 235 -7.89 -3.11 -22.92
N TYR A 236 -8.41 -3.55 -24.07
CA TYR A 236 -9.62 -2.96 -24.67
C TYR A 236 -10.84 -3.08 -23.75
N ALA A 237 -10.95 -4.18 -22.99
CA ALA A 237 -12.00 -4.31 -21.99
C ALA A 237 -11.69 -3.48 -20.74
N ALA A 238 -10.42 -3.46 -20.29
CA ALA A 238 -10.01 -2.73 -19.10
C ALA A 238 -10.19 -1.21 -19.24
N SER A 239 -10.06 -0.67 -20.45
CA SER A 239 -10.15 0.78 -20.76
C SER A 239 -11.45 1.21 -21.47
N ASP A 240 -12.42 0.31 -21.59
CA ASP A 240 -13.67 0.61 -22.32
C ASP A 240 -14.48 1.69 -21.60
N ALA A 241 -14.98 2.66 -22.37
CA ALA A 241 -15.74 3.79 -21.83
C ALA A 241 -17.06 3.41 -21.13
N ARG A 242 -17.58 2.18 -21.38
CA ARG A 242 -18.75 1.64 -20.68
C ARG A 242 -18.46 1.26 -19.22
N GLY A 243 -17.17 1.30 -18.81
CA GLY A 243 -16.71 0.97 -17.48
C GLY A 243 -16.63 -0.54 -17.23
N LEU A 244 -15.43 -1.03 -16.89
CA LEU A 244 -15.24 -2.44 -16.52
C LEU A 244 -15.50 -2.67 -15.02
N CYS A 245 -15.11 -1.73 -14.18
CA CYS A 245 -15.35 -1.78 -12.73
C CYS A 245 -16.79 -1.37 -12.39
N PRO A 246 -17.32 -1.76 -11.21
CA PRO A 246 -18.62 -1.32 -10.74
C PRO A 246 -18.74 0.21 -10.64
N GLU A 247 -19.97 0.71 -10.53
CA GLU A 247 -20.23 2.14 -10.30
C GLU A 247 -19.48 2.66 -9.06
N GLY A 248 -18.84 3.81 -9.17
CA GLY A 248 -17.96 4.38 -8.13
C GLY A 248 -16.57 3.78 -8.06
N TRP A 249 -16.22 2.88 -9.01
CA TRP A 249 -14.92 2.23 -9.09
C TRP A 249 -14.34 2.35 -10.50
N THR A 250 -13.02 2.31 -10.60
CA THR A 250 -12.33 2.36 -11.89
C THR A 250 -11.15 1.38 -11.93
N VAL A 251 -10.69 1.08 -13.15
CA VAL A 251 -9.41 0.40 -13.33
C VAL A 251 -8.28 1.38 -13.00
N PRO A 252 -7.31 1.02 -12.17
CA PRO A 252 -6.30 1.94 -11.69
C PRO A 252 -5.39 2.46 -12.80
N THR A 253 -4.90 3.68 -12.61
CA THR A 253 -3.85 4.31 -13.41
C THR A 253 -2.45 3.93 -12.90
N GLU A 254 -1.40 4.31 -13.62
CA GLU A 254 -0.02 4.25 -13.12
C GLU A 254 0.17 5.11 -11.86
N ALA A 255 -0.44 6.29 -11.83
CA ALA A 255 -0.35 7.17 -10.66
C ALA A 255 -0.96 6.54 -9.40
N ASP A 256 -2.06 5.79 -9.54
CA ASP A 256 -2.68 5.07 -8.43
C ASP A 256 -1.76 3.97 -7.90
N TRP A 257 -1.15 3.20 -8.79
CA TRP A 257 -0.19 2.17 -8.41
C TRP A 257 1.08 2.77 -7.79
N GLU A 258 1.64 3.84 -8.35
CA GLU A 258 2.80 4.52 -7.79
C GLU A 258 2.49 5.06 -6.38
N THR A 259 1.28 5.60 -6.18
CA THR A 259 0.80 6.02 -4.87
C THR A 259 0.72 4.85 -3.88
N LEU A 260 0.14 3.72 -4.28
CA LEU A 260 0.11 2.49 -3.48
C LEU A 260 1.53 2.04 -3.13
N GLU A 261 2.41 1.92 -4.13
CA GLU A 261 3.78 1.45 -3.97
C GLU A 261 4.60 2.33 -3.03
N VAL A 262 4.44 3.65 -3.13
CA VAL A 262 5.11 4.61 -2.22
C VAL A 262 4.54 4.51 -0.81
N THR A 263 3.22 4.36 -0.68
CA THR A 263 2.56 4.22 0.63
C THR A 263 3.09 2.99 1.39
N ILE A 264 3.31 1.89 0.70
CA ILE A 264 3.80 0.64 1.32
C ILE A 264 5.33 0.55 1.39
N GLY A 265 6.04 1.63 1.01
CA GLY A 265 7.46 1.81 1.29
C GLY A 265 8.40 1.90 0.11
N MET A 266 7.92 1.92 -1.12
CA MET A 266 8.79 2.14 -2.27
C MET A 266 9.25 3.59 -2.34
N ASP A 267 10.52 3.81 -2.61
CA ASP A 267 11.03 5.14 -2.95
C ASP A 267 10.35 5.66 -4.23
N ALA A 268 9.89 6.92 -4.23
CA ALA A 268 9.13 7.50 -5.33
C ALA A 268 9.90 7.49 -6.67
N ALA A 269 11.23 7.74 -6.64
CA ALA A 269 12.05 7.69 -7.84
C ALA A 269 12.22 6.25 -8.34
N THR A 270 12.10 5.26 -7.47
CA THR A 270 12.09 3.84 -7.80
C THR A 270 10.72 3.40 -8.34
N ALA A 271 9.62 3.87 -7.76
CA ALA A 271 8.26 3.60 -8.24
C ALA A 271 8.04 4.06 -9.70
N ALA A 272 8.65 5.17 -10.09
CA ALA A 272 8.57 5.69 -11.45
C ALA A 272 9.30 4.84 -12.53
N LYS A 273 10.22 3.94 -12.14
CA LYS A 273 11.03 3.14 -13.08
C LYS A 273 10.26 1.94 -13.63
N ASP A 274 10.59 1.54 -14.86
CA ASP A 274 10.15 0.28 -15.44
C ASP A 274 11.01 -0.91 -14.95
N GLY A 275 10.49 -2.12 -15.08
CA GLY A 275 11.19 -3.36 -14.74
C GLY A 275 10.95 -3.84 -13.31
N TRP A 276 11.79 -4.77 -12.85
CA TRP A 276 11.79 -5.27 -11.48
C TRP A 276 12.41 -4.26 -10.53
N ARG A 277 11.69 -3.87 -9.51
CA ARG A 277 12.08 -2.80 -8.59
C ARG A 277 11.58 -3.07 -7.17
N HIS A 278 12.28 -2.53 -6.20
CA HIS A 278 11.93 -2.56 -4.80
C HIS A 278 12.74 -1.51 -4.02
N THR A 279 12.21 -1.11 -2.90
CA THR A 279 12.95 -0.45 -1.82
C THR A 279 12.78 -1.29 -0.55
N ALA A 280 11.56 -1.73 -0.27
CA ALA A 280 11.19 -2.47 0.92
C ALA A 280 10.40 -3.77 0.59
N TYR A 281 10.69 -4.39 -0.56
CA TYR A 281 10.08 -5.66 -0.99
C TYR A 281 8.56 -5.64 -1.16
N GLU A 282 8.05 -4.62 -1.79
CA GLU A 282 6.62 -4.29 -1.93
C GLU A 282 5.82 -5.42 -2.61
N GLY A 283 6.45 -6.15 -3.51
CA GLY A 283 5.83 -7.30 -4.16
C GLY A 283 5.46 -8.41 -3.15
N GLU A 284 6.31 -8.67 -2.15
CA GLU A 284 6.02 -9.62 -1.08
C GLU A 284 4.87 -9.16 -0.20
N LYS A 285 4.83 -7.87 0.15
CA LYS A 285 3.81 -7.29 1.02
C LYS A 285 2.40 -7.33 0.44
N LEU A 286 2.27 -7.29 -0.87
CA LEU A 286 0.98 -7.30 -1.57
C LEU A 286 0.52 -8.72 -1.97
N LYS A 287 1.42 -9.70 -2.02
CA LYS A 287 1.08 -11.08 -2.36
C LYS A 287 0.41 -11.80 -1.20
N SER A 288 -0.54 -12.69 -1.54
CA SER A 288 -1.17 -13.60 -0.58
C SER A 288 -0.15 -14.56 0.06
N LYS A 289 -0.41 -14.94 1.31
CA LYS A 289 0.29 -16.03 2.01
C LYS A 289 -0.06 -17.41 1.44
N GLU A 290 -1.16 -17.49 0.69
CA GLU A 290 -1.71 -18.75 0.20
C GLU A 290 -1.02 -19.25 -1.07
N ARG A 291 -1.29 -20.49 -1.43
CA ARG A 291 -0.85 -21.18 -2.66
C ARG A 291 0.66 -21.15 -2.90
N GLY A 292 1.47 -20.99 -1.85
CA GLY A 292 2.93 -20.94 -1.97
C GLY A 292 3.45 -19.77 -2.81
N PHE A 293 2.67 -18.69 -2.93
CA PHE A 293 3.06 -17.51 -3.72
C PHE A 293 4.17 -16.68 -3.05
N GLY A 294 4.44 -16.95 -1.77
CA GLY A 294 5.55 -16.31 -1.04
C GLY A 294 5.27 -14.85 -0.71
N GLY A 295 4.03 -14.54 -0.33
CA GLY A 295 3.63 -13.23 0.16
C GLY A 295 3.61 -13.15 1.68
N SER A 296 3.74 -11.94 2.22
CA SER A 296 3.44 -11.61 3.62
C SER A 296 2.01 -11.10 3.81
N ASP A 297 1.37 -10.65 2.73
CA ASP A 297 0.03 -10.04 2.73
C ASP A 297 -0.14 -8.99 3.84
N GLU A 298 0.88 -8.18 4.03
CA GLU A 298 1.00 -7.23 5.14
C GLU A 298 -0.15 -6.22 5.16
N PHE A 299 -0.60 -5.82 3.98
CA PHE A 299 -1.66 -4.82 3.80
C PHE A 299 -3.02 -5.42 3.42
N GLY A 300 -3.16 -6.75 3.42
CA GLY A 300 -4.40 -7.41 3.05
C GLY A 300 -4.80 -7.24 1.57
N PHE A 301 -3.84 -6.93 0.68
CA PHE A 301 -4.10 -6.79 -0.75
C PHE A 301 -4.26 -8.15 -1.45
N SER A 302 -3.64 -9.21 -0.94
CA SER A 302 -3.90 -10.62 -1.24
C SER A 302 -3.80 -11.03 -2.71
N VAL A 303 -2.74 -10.64 -3.43
CA VAL A 303 -2.54 -11.06 -4.84
C VAL A 303 -2.30 -12.56 -4.93
N LEU A 304 -3.07 -13.24 -5.78
CA LEU A 304 -2.96 -14.67 -6.08
C LEU A 304 -2.31 -14.91 -7.45
N PRO A 305 -1.57 -16.02 -7.64
CA PRO A 305 -0.95 -16.35 -8.92
C PRO A 305 -1.96 -16.95 -9.90
N SER A 306 -2.48 -16.15 -10.79
CA SER A 306 -3.51 -16.50 -11.78
C SER A 306 -3.00 -16.58 -13.22
N GLY A 307 -1.71 -16.23 -13.46
CA GLY A 307 -1.11 -16.22 -14.79
C GLY A 307 -1.57 -15.09 -15.69
N GLU A 308 -1.32 -15.24 -16.99
CA GLU A 308 -1.76 -14.32 -18.04
C GLU A 308 -2.24 -15.10 -19.27
N ARG A 309 -3.06 -14.47 -20.11
CA ARG A 309 -3.29 -14.91 -21.49
C ARG A 309 -2.32 -14.16 -22.40
N MET A 310 -1.46 -14.90 -23.11
CA MET A 310 -0.33 -14.33 -23.83
C MET A 310 -0.76 -13.56 -25.09
N LYS A 311 -0.14 -12.40 -25.30
CA LYS A 311 -0.38 -11.51 -26.43
C LYS A 311 0.12 -12.03 -27.79
N ASP A 312 1.06 -12.96 -27.78
CA ASP A 312 1.77 -13.39 -28.98
C ASP A 312 1.27 -14.73 -29.56
N ASN A 313 0.63 -15.55 -28.74
CA ASN A 313 0.09 -16.86 -29.16
C ASN A 313 -1.29 -17.18 -28.61
N GLY A 314 -1.86 -16.29 -27.79
CA GLY A 314 -3.22 -16.44 -27.23
C GLY A 314 -3.38 -17.49 -26.14
N THR A 315 -2.34 -18.27 -25.79
CA THR A 315 -2.39 -19.31 -24.78
C THR A 315 -2.26 -18.74 -23.36
N PHE A 316 -2.72 -19.49 -22.36
CA PHE A 316 -2.45 -19.16 -20.96
C PHE A 316 -1.06 -19.64 -20.53
N ASN A 317 -0.40 -18.84 -19.71
CA ASN A 317 0.91 -19.12 -19.17
C ASN A 317 1.05 -18.66 -17.71
N ASN A 318 2.01 -19.26 -17.00
CA ASN A 318 2.39 -18.86 -15.63
C ASN A 318 1.27 -18.94 -14.59
N VAL A 319 0.19 -19.64 -14.85
CA VAL A 319 -0.84 -19.96 -13.85
C VAL A 319 -0.15 -20.68 -12.69
N THR A 320 -0.31 -20.24 -11.46
CA THR A 320 0.39 -20.70 -10.23
C THR A 320 1.72 -20.04 -9.91
N ASN A 321 2.39 -19.36 -10.86
CA ASN A 321 3.71 -18.78 -10.64
C ASN A 321 3.76 -17.26 -10.70
N TYR A 322 2.86 -16.63 -11.44
CA TYR A 322 2.81 -15.19 -11.64
C TYR A 322 1.39 -14.66 -11.51
N ALA A 323 1.30 -13.37 -11.18
CA ALA A 323 0.10 -12.57 -11.35
C ALA A 323 0.42 -11.34 -12.20
N TYR A 324 -0.53 -10.96 -13.05
CA TYR A 324 -0.41 -9.82 -13.95
C TYR A 324 -1.67 -8.97 -13.80
N ILE A 325 -1.51 -7.70 -13.43
CA ILE A 325 -2.64 -6.81 -13.14
C ILE A 325 -2.53 -5.55 -14.01
N TRP A 326 -3.60 -5.24 -14.75
CA TRP A 326 -3.67 -4.08 -15.63
C TRP A 326 -3.67 -2.74 -14.91
N THR A 327 -3.17 -1.73 -15.62
CA THR A 327 -3.55 -0.33 -15.46
C THR A 327 -4.20 0.19 -16.74
N VAL A 328 -4.92 1.32 -16.68
CA VAL A 328 -5.46 1.96 -17.89
C VAL A 328 -4.47 2.90 -18.56
N THR A 329 -3.29 3.11 -18.00
CA THR A 329 -2.31 4.06 -18.53
C THR A 329 -1.57 3.50 -19.74
N ILE A 330 -1.69 4.21 -20.85
CA ILE A 330 -0.95 3.91 -22.09
C ILE A 330 0.53 4.25 -21.89
N ASN A 331 1.41 3.41 -22.45
CA ASN A 331 2.85 3.67 -22.47
C ASN A 331 3.14 4.90 -23.37
N PRO A 332 3.68 6.00 -22.83
CA PRO A 332 3.95 7.19 -23.61
C PRO A 332 5.00 6.99 -24.73
N LYS A 333 5.81 5.93 -24.60
CA LYS A 333 6.83 5.57 -25.62
C LYS A 333 6.25 4.68 -26.73
N ASN A 334 5.08 4.07 -26.54
CA ASN A 334 4.43 3.21 -27.52
C ASN A 334 2.93 3.15 -27.27
N ALA A 335 2.16 3.88 -28.07
CA ALA A 335 0.69 4.01 -27.95
C ALA A 335 -0.10 2.70 -28.18
N MET A 336 0.56 1.59 -28.53
CA MET A 336 -0.05 0.25 -28.66
C MET A 336 0.21 -0.62 -27.43
N GLN A 337 0.70 -0.05 -26.34
CA GLN A 337 0.99 -0.72 -25.08
C GLN A 337 0.41 0.03 -23.90
N ALA A 338 0.00 -0.70 -22.88
CA ALA A 338 -0.37 -0.16 -21.58
C ALA A 338 0.46 -0.83 -20.47
N TYR A 339 0.53 -0.19 -19.34
CA TYR A 339 1.27 -0.71 -18.20
C TYR A 339 0.50 -1.77 -17.42
N ARG A 340 1.26 -2.69 -16.83
CA ARG A 340 0.77 -3.69 -15.89
C ARG A 340 1.74 -3.87 -14.73
N ARG A 341 1.26 -4.41 -13.63
CA ARG A 341 2.07 -4.92 -12.53
C ARG A 341 2.25 -6.42 -12.63
N ILE A 342 3.45 -6.91 -12.30
CA ILE A 342 3.79 -8.33 -12.32
C ILE A 342 4.33 -8.73 -10.96
N PHE A 343 3.74 -9.79 -10.43
CA PHE A 343 4.19 -10.48 -9.22
C PHE A 343 4.68 -11.87 -9.60
N ARG A 344 5.71 -12.36 -8.91
CA ARG A 344 6.28 -13.67 -9.15
C ARG A 344 6.39 -14.46 -7.85
N SER A 345 6.12 -15.78 -7.93
CA SER A 345 6.35 -16.72 -6.84
C SER A 345 7.82 -16.67 -6.40
N ASN A 346 8.05 -16.72 -5.09
CA ASN A 346 9.39 -16.69 -4.48
C ASN A 346 10.28 -15.50 -4.91
N TYR A 347 9.64 -14.39 -5.32
CA TYR A 347 10.36 -13.16 -5.67
C TYR A 347 9.69 -11.98 -4.98
N ARG A 348 10.47 -11.22 -4.22
CA ARG A 348 9.95 -10.19 -3.30
C ARG A 348 9.68 -8.85 -3.99
N ASN A 349 10.28 -8.65 -5.17
CA ASN A 349 10.18 -7.40 -5.90
C ASN A 349 8.87 -7.30 -6.69
N LEU A 350 8.53 -6.10 -7.12
CA LEU A 350 7.39 -5.78 -7.97
C LEU A 350 7.88 -5.30 -9.34
N ASN A 351 7.21 -5.74 -10.42
CA ASN A 351 7.58 -5.32 -11.77
C ASN A 351 6.51 -4.38 -12.36
N LYS A 352 6.98 -3.32 -13.02
CA LYS A 352 6.20 -2.42 -13.87
C LYS A 352 6.61 -2.65 -15.31
N GLN A 353 5.67 -3.05 -16.16
CA GLN A 353 5.97 -3.43 -17.53
C GLN A 353 4.89 -2.96 -18.51
N PRO A 354 5.27 -2.27 -19.60
CA PRO A 354 4.35 -2.02 -20.71
C PRO A 354 4.20 -3.29 -21.56
N ILE A 355 2.98 -3.57 -22.02
CA ILE A 355 2.64 -4.74 -22.83
C ILE A 355 1.55 -4.41 -23.85
N LYS A 356 1.47 -5.17 -24.94
CA LYS A 356 0.43 -5.01 -25.97
C LYS A 356 -0.98 -5.16 -25.38
N PHE A 357 -1.94 -4.44 -25.94
CA PHE A 357 -3.34 -4.42 -25.51
C PHE A 357 -4.04 -5.79 -25.56
N THR A 358 -3.54 -6.72 -26.37
CA THR A 358 -4.06 -8.08 -26.49
C THR A 358 -3.62 -9.04 -25.38
N ALA A 359 -2.70 -8.63 -24.48
CA ALA A 359 -2.42 -9.45 -23.30
C ALA A 359 -3.67 -9.57 -22.42
N GLY A 360 -3.93 -10.75 -21.88
CA GLY A 360 -5.00 -10.96 -20.90
C GLY A 360 -4.44 -10.93 -19.50
N CYS A 361 -4.79 -9.92 -18.71
CA CYS A 361 -4.39 -9.76 -17.33
C CYS A 361 -5.61 -9.61 -16.43
N ASN A 362 -5.44 -9.85 -15.14
CA ASN A 362 -6.46 -9.54 -14.16
C ASN A 362 -6.64 -8.03 -13.98
N VAL A 363 -7.74 -7.66 -13.34
CA VAL A 363 -8.03 -6.28 -12.94
C VAL A 363 -8.39 -6.26 -11.47
N ARG A 364 -7.89 -5.27 -10.75
CA ARG A 364 -8.31 -4.89 -9.40
C ARG A 364 -8.75 -3.46 -9.43
N CYS A 365 -10.02 -3.24 -9.10
CA CYS A 365 -10.57 -1.89 -9.13
C CYS A 365 -10.11 -1.06 -7.94
N ILE A 366 -10.00 0.24 -8.18
CA ILE A 366 -9.79 1.26 -7.16
C ILE A 366 -11.02 2.13 -7.05
N LYS A 367 -11.37 2.58 -5.85
CA LYS A 367 -12.51 3.46 -5.65
C LYS A 367 -12.24 4.84 -6.24
N VAL A 368 -13.20 5.36 -6.98
CA VAL A 368 -13.20 6.77 -7.40
C VAL A 368 -13.55 7.59 -6.16
N LEU A 369 -12.63 8.43 -5.75
CA LEU A 369 -12.87 9.41 -4.69
C LEU A 369 -13.24 10.72 -5.41
N ASP A 370 -14.38 11.30 -5.05
CA ASP A 370 -14.80 12.57 -5.60
C ASP A 370 -13.75 13.65 -5.25
N GLU A 371 -13.37 14.44 -6.25
CA GLU A 371 -12.40 15.56 -6.10
C GLU A 371 -13.02 16.73 -5.34
#